data_99fcf762a0a88cc7a0763ecc93e0bef7
#
_entry.id   99fcf762a0a88cc7a0763ecc93e0bef7
#
_cell.length_a   1.000
_cell.length_b   1.000
_cell.length_c   1.000
_cell.angle_alpha   90.00
_cell.angle_beta   90.00
_cell.angle_gamma   90.00
#
_symmetry.space_group_name_H-M   'P 1'
#
loop_
_entity.id
_entity.type
_entity.pdbx_description
1 polymer ?
#
loop_
_entity_poly.entity_id
_entity_poly.type
_entity_poly.pdbx_seq_one_letter_code
_entity_poly.pdbx_strand_id
1 'polypeptide(L)'
;MLDLEKIDTPAAAELGHEIELEYAGKPSGWFVTVRGEYSPTVKRWQLSLGNKFRLKEWQDKRKSRSDNPTPMTETDLETGLRGAAVRIGGFRGSVFGGQPFEYNDANAYELVRRHPPFADQILEASADIALFTAG
;
A
#
# COMPACT_ATOMS: atom_id res chain seq x y z
N MET A 1 30.80 -12.19 -5.38
CA MET A 1 30.89 -11.43 -4.13
C MET A 1 29.93 -10.23 -4.18
N LEU A 2 29.21 -10.00 -3.11
CA LEU A 2 28.28 -8.89 -3.01
C LEU A 2 29.03 -7.56 -3.00
N ASP A 3 28.57 -6.62 -3.82
CA ASP A 3 29.12 -5.26 -3.89
C ASP A 3 28.07 -4.27 -3.35
N LEU A 4 28.35 -3.63 -2.24
CA LEU A 4 27.44 -2.72 -1.58
C LEU A 4 27.04 -1.53 -2.47
N GLU A 5 27.91 -1.08 -3.35
CA GLU A 5 27.62 -0.02 -4.31
C GLU A 5 26.45 -0.37 -5.24
N LYS A 6 26.22 -1.66 -5.49
CA LYS A 6 25.14 -2.16 -6.36
C LYS A 6 23.84 -2.40 -5.63
N ILE A 7 23.80 -2.16 -4.31
CA ILE A 7 22.63 -2.41 -3.49
C ILE A 7 22.03 -1.07 -3.07
N ASP A 8 20.79 -0.84 -3.48
CA ASP A 8 19.98 0.27 -2.99
C ASP A 8 18.53 -0.21 -2.96
N THR A 9 18.19 -0.94 -1.91
CA THR A 9 16.83 -1.48 -1.74
C THR A 9 15.77 -0.39 -1.65
N PRO A 10 15.97 0.73 -0.92
CA PRO A 10 15.00 1.82 -0.93
C PRO A 10 14.75 2.41 -2.32
N ALA A 11 15.78 2.60 -3.12
CA ALA A 11 15.62 3.10 -4.49
C ALA A 11 14.86 2.10 -5.38
N ALA A 12 15.20 0.82 -5.29
CA ALA A 12 14.51 -0.23 -6.05
C ALA A 12 13.05 -0.35 -5.61
N ALA A 13 12.77 -0.26 -4.31
CA ALA A 13 11.43 -0.30 -3.77
C ALA A 13 10.59 0.89 -4.25
N GLU A 14 11.20 2.08 -4.36
CA GLU A 14 10.50 3.28 -4.86
C GLU A 14 10.17 3.18 -6.35
N LEU A 15 11.05 2.63 -7.17
CA LEU A 15 10.77 2.35 -8.59
C LEU A 15 9.61 1.38 -8.73
N GLY A 16 9.50 0.42 -7.83
CA GLY A 16 8.41 -0.53 -7.79
C GLY A 16 8.58 -1.71 -8.72
N HIS A 17 7.63 -2.62 -8.64
CA HIS A 17 7.55 -3.82 -9.48
C HIS A 17 6.12 -3.94 -10.00
N GLU A 18 5.97 -4.19 -11.31
CA GLU A 18 4.64 -4.32 -11.91
C GLU A 18 4.09 -5.72 -11.67
N ILE A 19 2.84 -5.79 -11.20
CA ILE A 19 2.11 -7.05 -11.06
C ILE A 19 0.78 -6.95 -11.80
N GLU A 20 0.27 -8.09 -12.25
CA GLU A 20 -1.10 -8.18 -12.76
C GLU A 20 -2.04 -8.54 -11.61
N LEU A 21 -3.10 -7.74 -11.44
CA LEU A 21 -4.12 -8.03 -10.44
C LEU A 21 -5.00 -9.19 -10.89
N GLU A 22 -5.37 -10.05 -9.93
CA GLU A 22 -6.30 -11.14 -10.18
C GLU A 22 -7.69 -10.74 -9.71
N TYR A 23 -8.70 -11.07 -10.52
CA TYR A 23 -10.09 -10.88 -10.19
C TYR A 23 -10.83 -12.21 -10.35
N ALA A 24 -11.53 -12.63 -9.29
CA ALA A 24 -12.25 -13.90 -9.26
C ALA A 24 -11.35 -15.11 -9.60
N GLY A 25 -10.08 -15.07 -9.16
CA GLY A 25 -9.11 -16.13 -9.39
C GLY A 25 -8.50 -16.17 -10.79
N LYS A 26 -8.75 -15.16 -11.61
CA LYS A 26 -8.25 -15.09 -12.99
C LYS A 26 -7.50 -13.78 -13.23
N PRO A 27 -6.50 -13.76 -14.13
CA PRO A 27 -5.84 -12.51 -14.51
C PRO A 27 -6.86 -11.50 -15.04
N SER A 28 -6.78 -10.26 -14.54
CA SER A 28 -7.74 -9.20 -14.90
C SER A 28 -7.35 -8.39 -16.13
N GLY A 29 -6.09 -8.46 -16.55
CA GLY A 29 -5.54 -7.56 -17.56
C GLY A 29 -5.18 -6.18 -17.00
N TRP A 30 -5.35 -5.98 -15.71
CA TRP A 30 -5.04 -4.73 -15.02
C TRP A 30 -3.70 -4.88 -14.29
N PHE A 31 -2.74 -4.04 -14.68
CA PHE A 31 -1.39 -4.06 -14.11
C PHE A 31 -1.19 -2.83 -13.22
N VAL A 32 -0.60 -3.05 -12.06
CA VAL A 32 -0.23 -1.97 -11.14
C VAL A 32 1.25 -2.06 -10.84
N THR A 33 1.90 -0.90 -10.73
CA THR A 33 3.27 -0.82 -10.22
C THR A 33 3.18 -0.72 -8.70
N VAL A 34 3.78 -1.67 -8.00
CA VAL A 34 3.75 -1.76 -6.54
C VAL A 34 5.09 -1.31 -5.96
N ARG A 35 5.06 -0.32 -5.06
CA ARG A 35 6.24 0.08 -4.28
C ARG A 35 6.51 -0.95 -3.19
N GLY A 36 7.78 -1.23 -2.92
CA GLY A 36 8.15 -2.14 -1.85
C GLY A 36 8.09 -1.48 -0.48
N GLU A 37 8.09 -2.31 0.57
CA GLU A 37 8.02 -1.86 1.97
C GLU A 37 9.12 -0.87 2.35
N TYR A 38 10.29 -0.95 1.71
CA TYR A 38 11.43 -0.07 2.00
C TYR A 38 11.42 1.22 1.19
N SER A 39 10.38 1.46 0.37
CA SER A 39 10.21 2.70 -0.38
C SER A 39 10.16 3.91 0.56
N PRO A 40 10.91 4.99 0.28
CA PRO A 40 10.83 6.22 1.06
C PRO A 40 9.41 6.79 1.14
N THR A 41 8.62 6.69 0.07
CA THR A 41 7.23 7.13 0.04
C THR A 41 6.39 6.35 1.06
N VAL A 42 6.54 5.02 1.10
CA VAL A 42 5.82 4.18 2.06
C VAL A 42 6.27 4.47 3.49
N LYS A 43 7.57 4.64 3.71
CA LYS A 43 8.11 4.93 5.05
C LYS A 43 7.62 6.29 5.56
N ARG A 44 7.57 7.31 4.73
CA ARG A 44 7.04 8.63 5.11
C ARG A 44 5.57 8.53 5.52
N TRP A 45 4.78 7.77 4.78
CA TRP A 45 3.37 7.53 5.13
C TRP A 45 3.24 6.81 6.47
N GLN A 46 4.04 5.77 6.71
CA GLN A 46 4.04 5.02 7.97
C GLN A 46 4.42 5.91 9.16
N LEU A 47 5.43 6.76 8.99
CA LEU A 47 5.83 7.72 10.03
C LEU A 47 4.73 8.72 10.35
N SER A 48 4.09 9.27 9.32
CA SER A 48 2.96 10.18 9.48
C SER A 48 1.80 9.52 10.22
N LEU A 49 1.49 8.27 9.87
CA LEU A 49 0.45 7.47 10.51
C LEU A 49 0.78 7.19 11.97
N GLY A 50 2.05 6.82 12.26
CA GLY A 50 2.53 6.57 13.61
C GLY A 50 2.38 7.81 14.50
N ASN A 51 2.71 8.98 13.97
CA ASN A 51 2.56 10.24 14.71
C ASN A 51 1.09 10.54 15.02
N LYS A 52 0.18 10.28 14.08
CA LYS A 52 -1.25 10.43 14.31
C LYS A 52 -1.75 9.48 15.38
N PHE A 53 -1.33 8.23 15.36
CA PHE A 53 -1.73 7.25 16.37
C PHE A 53 -1.20 7.60 17.75
N ARG A 54 0.04 8.07 17.87
CA ARG A 54 0.60 8.51 19.16
C ARG A 54 -0.20 9.65 19.76
N LEU A 55 -0.57 10.61 18.94
CA LEU A 55 -1.37 11.75 19.39
C LEU A 55 -2.75 11.28 19.84
N LYS A 56 -3.38 10.39 19.08
CA LYS A 56 -4.70 9.84 19.40
C LYS A 56 -4.66 9.03 20.69
N GLU A 57 -3.66 8.15 20.88
CA GLU A 57 -3.48 7.38 22.11
C GLU A 57 -3.35 8.29 23.33
N TRP A 58 -2.56 9.36 23.18
CA TRP A 58 -2.35 10.31 24.25
C TRP A 58 -3.65 11.05 24.62
N GLN A 59 -4.46 11.39 23.63
CA GLN A 59 -5.78 12.01 23.85
C GLN A 59 -6.76 11.01 24.46
N ASP A 60 -6.78 9.79 24.02
CA ASP A 60 -7.67 8.74 24.49
C ASP A 60 -7.35 8.34 25.95
N LYS A 61 -6.09 8.31 26.32
CA LYS A 61 -5.67 8.06 27.71
C LYS A 61 -6.19 9.11 28.67
N ARG A 62 -6.45 10.32 28.20
CA ARG A 62 -7.05 11.38 29.01
C ARG A 62 -8.58 11.23 29.15
N LYS A 63 -9.23 10.58 28.16
CA LYS A 63 -10.69 10.52 28.06
C LYS A 63 -11.29 9.19 28.51
N SER A 64 -10.53 8.12 28.48
CA SER A 64 -11.06 6.78 28.73
C SER A 64 -10.21 6.02 29.73
N ARG A 65 -10.87 5.49 30.78
CA ARG A 65 -10.31 4.53 31.73
C ARG A 65 -10.78 3.10 31.42
N SER A 66 -11.24 2.86 30.18
CA SER A 66 -11.76 1.56 29.76
C SER A 66 -10.62 0.64 29.33
N ASP A 67 -10.50 -0.51 30.00
CA ASP A 67 -9.53 -1.55 29.68
C ASP A 67 -10.02 -2.52 28.59
N ASN A 68 -11.16 -2.27 27.98
CA ASN A 68 -11.72 -3.14 26.96
C ASN A 68 -11.00 -2.96 25.62
N PRO A 69 -10.59 -4.07 24.95
CA PRO A 69 -10.01 -3.95 23.61
C PRO A 69 -11.03 -3.34 22.66
N THR A 70 -10.60 -2.31 21.94
CA THR A 70 -11.44 -1.64 20.95
C THR A 70 -11.58 -2.53 19.73
N PRO A 71 -12.81 -2.88 19.29
CA PRO A 71 -12.97 -3.64 18.05
C PRO A 71 -12.45 -2.84 16.86
N MET A 72 -12.10 -3.55 15.77
CA MET A 72 -11.67 -2.92 14.52
C MET A 72 -12.75 -1.95 14.04
N THR A 73 -12.38 -0.70 13.80
CA THR A 73 -13.29 0.35 13.36
C THR A 73 -13.21 0.53 11.84
N GLU A 74 -14.18 1.28 11.27
CA GLU A 74 -14.13 1.69 9.86
C GLU A 74 -12.85 2.47 9.57
N THR A 75 -12.35 3.26 10.52
CA THR A 75 -11.10 3.99 10.42
C THR A 75 -9.90 3.05 10.24
N ASP A 76 -9.90 1.92 10.97
CA ASP A 76 -8.83 0.92 10.84
C ASP A 76 -8.85 0.24 9.47
N LEU A 77 -10.05 -0.06 8.96
CA LEU A 77 -10.21 -0.61 7.61
C LEU A 77 -9.75 0.39 6.55
N GLU A 78 -10.15 1.65 6.69
CA GLU A 78 -9.72 2.72 5.78
C GLU A 78 -8.21 2.89 5.80
N THR A 79 -7.59 2.85 6.97
CA THR A 79 -6.13 2.95 7.13
C THR A 79 -5.42 1.82 6.39
N GLY A 80 -5.94 0.60 6.49
CA GLY A 80 -5.40 -0.55 5.76
C GLY A 80 -5.47 -0.35 4.24
N LEU A 81 -6.60 0.14 3.74
CA LEU A 81 -6.77 0.42 2.31
C LEU A 81 -5.86 1.55 1.84
N ARG A 82 -5.71 2.61 2.64
CA ARG A 82 -4.79 3.71 2.32
C ARG A 82 -3.33 3.24 2.32
N GLY A 83 -2.98 2.30 3.20
CA GLY A 83 -1.67 1.66 3.22
C GLY A 83 -1.39 0.91 1.91
N ALA A 84 -2.37 0.19 1.39
CA ALA A 84 -2.25 -0.45 0.09
C ALA A 84 -2.13 0.59 -1.03
N ALA A 85 -2.96 1.64 -1.00
CA ALA A 85 -2.97 2.69 -2.02
C ALA A 85 -1.64 3.44 -2.12
N VAL A 86 -0.98 3.74 -1.00
CA VAL A 86 0.33 4.43 -1.01
C VAL A 86 1.43 3.60 -1.66
N ARG A 87 1.25 2.28 -1.71
CA ARG A 87 2.18 1.36 -2.34
C ARG A 87 1.99 1.28 -3.86
N ILE A 88 0.95 1.90 -4.40
CA ILE A 88 0.71 1.93 -5.84
C ILE A 88 1.47 3.11 -6.46
N GLY A 89 2.31 2.82 -7.45
CA GLY A 89 3.10 3.83 -8.17
C GLY A 89 2.65 4.08 -9.61
N GLY A 90 1.69 3.31 -10.11
CA GLY A 90 1.19 3.48 -11.46
C GLY A 90 0.19 2.41 -11.86
N PHE A 91 -0.53 2.67 -12.94
CA PHE A 91 -1.49 1.74 -13.54
C PHE A 91 -1.17 1.50 -15.00
N ARG A 92 -1.55 0.30 -15.50
CA ARG A 92 -1.52 -0.03 -16.92
C ARG A 92 -2.68 -0.97 -17.23
N GLY A 93 -3.37 -0.72 -18.36
CA GLY A 93 -4.47 -1.56 -18.82
C GLY A 93 -5.79 -1.37 -18.09
N SER A 94 -5.90 -0.35 -17.25
CA SER A 94 -7.06 -0.12 -16.41
C SER A 94 -8.10 0.76 -17.09
N VAL A 95 -9.37 0.37 -16.91
CA VAL A 95 -10.51 1.03 -17.53
C VAL A 95 -11.60 1.26 -16.47
N PHE A 96 -12.29 2.39 -16.56
CA PHE A 96 -13.44 2.70 -15.75
C PHE A 96 -14.54 3.29 -16.64
N GLY A 97 -15.68 2.62 -16.68
CA GLY A 97 -16.80 3.10 -17.50
C GLY A 97 -16.47 3.21 -18.99
N GLY A 98 -15.61 2.33 -19.52
CA GLY A 98 -15.19 2.35 -20.91
C GLY A 98 -14.10 3.38 -21.22
N GLN A 99 -13.65 4.15 -20.24
CA GLN A 99 -12.58 5.15 -20.39
C GLN A 99 -11.32 4.71 -19.67
N PRO A 100 -10.12 5.14 -20.12
CA PRO A 100 -8.89 4.86 -19.38
C PRO A 100 -8.98 5.38 -17.95
N PHE A 101 -8.58 4.53 -16.99
CA PHE A 101 -8.54 4.88 -15.57
C PHE A 101 -7.12 5.30 -15.22
N GLU A 102 -6.89 6.60 -15.20
CA GLU A 102 -5.56 7.15 -15.03
C GLU A 102 -5.07 7.05 -13.58
N TYR A 103 -3.75 6.90 -13.41
CA TYR A 103 -3.15 6.87 -12.08
C TYR A 103 -3.11 8.26 -11.46
N ASN A 104 -3.63 8.34 -10.23
CA ASN A 104 -3.41 9.43 -9.28
C ASN A 104 -3.72 8.88 -7.89
N ASP A 105 -3.41 9.64 -6.85
CA ASP A 105 -3.58 9.18 -5.46
C ASP A 105 -5.05 8.82 -5.14
N ALA A 106 -5.98 9.64 -5.61
CA ALA A 106 -7.41 9.38 -5.40
C ALA A 106 -7.87 8.10 -6.09
N ASN A 107 -7.42 7.86 -7.32
CA ASN A 107 -7.77 6.67 -8.08
C ASN A 107 -7.10 5.41 -7.53
N ALA A 108 -5.88 5.53 -6.97
CA ALA A 108 -5.24 4.41 -6.29
C ALA A 108 -6.06 3.94 -5.09
N TYR A 109 -6.56 4.87 -4.29
CA TYR A 109 -7.45 4.55 -3.17
C TYR A 109 -8.78 3.97 -3.65
N GLU A 110 -9.37 4.55 -4.70
CA GLU A 110 -10.64 4.08 -5.28
C GLU A 110 -10.55 2.62 -5.75
N LEU A 111 -9.44 2.25 -6.37
CA LEU A 111 -9.19 0.89 -6.82
C LEU A 111 -9.31 -0.12 -5.69
N VAL A 112 -8.59 0.11 -4.59
CA VAL A 112 -8.57 -0.83 -3.45
C VAL A 112 -9.85 -0.74 -2.63
N ARG A 113 -10.49 0.41 -2.58
CA ARG A 113 -11.77 0.58 -1.89
C ARG A 113 -12.88 -0.23 -2.56
N ARG A 114 -12.92 -0.23 -3.89
CA ARG A 114 -13.95 -0.96 -4.64
C ARG A 114 -13.81 -2.47 -4.57
N HIS A 115 -12.59 -2.95 -4.46
CA HIS A 115 -12.33 -4.39 -4.38
C HIS A 115 -11.18 -4.65 -3.43
N PRO A 116 -11.47 -4.75 -2.11
CA PRO A 116 -10.43 -4.95 -1.10
C PRO A 116 -9.46 -6.11 -1.34
N PRO A 117 -9.83 -7.23 -2.00
CA PRO A 117 -8.84 -8.25 -2.36
C PRO A 117 -7.68 -7.75 -3.21
N PHE A 118 -7.85 -6.65 -3.97
CA PHE A 118 -6.73 -6.01 -4.67
C PHE A 118 -5.72 -5.44 -3.67
N ALA A 119 -6.19 -4.90 -2.55
CA ALA A 119 -5.30 -4.40 -1.49
C ALA A 119 -4.43 -5.53 -0.93
N ASP A 120 -5.00 -6.70 -0.71
CA ASP A 120 -4.25 -7.86 -0.21
C ASP A 120 -3.14 -8.27 -1.18
N GLN A 121 -3.43 -8.29 -2.48
CA GLN A 121 -2.44 -8.62 -3.51
C GLN A 121 -1.30 -7.59 -3.54
N ILE A 122 -1.64 -6.32 -3.41
CA ILE A 122 -0.67 -5.22 -3.41
C ILE A 122 0.21 -5.29 -2.16
N LEU A 123 -0.38 -5.52 -0.99
CA LEU A 123 0.36 -5.63 0.26
C LEU A 123 1.30 -6.84 0.26
N GLU A 124 0.83 -7.97 -0.26
CA GLU A 124 1.66 -9.18 -0.39
C GLU A 124 2.86 -8.94 -1.31
N ALA A 125 2.63 -8.34 -2.48
CA ALA A 125 3.70 -8.01 -3.41
C ALA A 125 4.68 -7.01 -2.81
N SER A 126 4.19 -6.00 -2.11
CA SER A 126 5.02 -4.98 -1.45
C SER A 126 5.94 -5.57 -0.38
N ALA A 127 5.47 -6.59 0.32
CA ALA A 127 6.24 -7.28 1.36
C ALA A 127 7.24 -8.30 0.80
N ASP A 128 7.14 -8.67 -0.48
CA ASP A 128 8.06 -9.63 -1.10
C ASP A 128 9.35 -8.95 -1.51
N ILE A 129 10.33 -9.00 -0.60
CA ILE A 129 11.63 -8.33 -0.79
C ILE A 129 12.35 -8.82 -2.05
N ALA A 130 12.12 -10.06 -2.48
CA ALA A 130 12.78 -10.61 -3.66
C ALA A 130 12.44 -9.85 -4.94
N LEU A 131 11.25 -9.23 -5.01
CA LEU A 131 10.84 -8.43 -6.17
C LEU A 131 11.65 -7.13 -6.29
N PHE A 132 12.28 -6.66 -5.20
CA PHE A 132 12.97 -5.38 -5.11
C PHE A 132 14.46 -5.52 -4.86
N THR A 133 14.97 -6.74 -4.85
CA THR A 133 16.40 -7.02 -4.60
C THR A 133 17.05 -7.84 -5.73
N ALA A 134 16.41 -7.92 -6.87
CA ALA A 134 16.95 -8.62 -8.03
C ALA A 134 18.24 -7.93 -8.47
N GLY A 135 19.33 -8.64 -8.33
CA GLY A 135 20.65 -8.20 -8.79
C GLY A 135 20.83 -8.44 -10.27
#